data_428f2c3b6ebb7b1e694dfb4fb56433f6
#
_entry.id   428f2c3b6ebb7b1e694dfb4fb56433f6
#
_cell.length_a   1.000
_cell.length_b   1.000
_cell.length_c   1.000
_cell.angle_alpha   90.00
_cell.angle_beta   90.00
_cell.angle_gamma   90.00
#
_symmetry.space_group_name_H-M   'P 1'
#
loop_
_entity.id
_entity.type
_entity.pdbx_description
1 polymer ?
#
loop_
_entity_poly.entity_id
_entity_poly.type
_entity_poly.pdbx_seq_one_letter_code
_entity_poly.pdbx_strand_id
1 'polypeptide(L)'
;RYLYKEEQARLYFADLRREIDMYAGLGFKFNDFYFGGGTPTVLMDELADFIAYLRSRFAVNHISLETTPRELTPETIAQLQQLGINRLSVGVQSFDNGLLKAMGRTLFKGADSIEKLKLAQGKFDTVNVDLMFNFPTQMLEQFKADVNIFKELGTDQATFYPLMPSPHKL
;
A
#
# COMPACT_ATOMS: atom_id res chain seq x y z
N ARG A 1 -6.96 13.80 -4.73
CA ARG A 1 -5.54 13.51 -4.48
C ARG A 1 -4.77 14.82 -4.43
N TYR A 2 -3.92 15.00 -3.44
CA TYR A 2 -2.97 16.12 -3.39
C TYR A 2 -1.75 15.78 -4.25
N LEU A 3 -1.15 16.79 -4.89
CA LEU A 3 0.13 16.60 -5.55
C LEU A 3 1.21 16.31 -4.50
N TYR A 4 2.01 15.28 -4.78
CA TYR A 4 3.15 14.96 -3.92
C TYR A 4 4.15 16.14 -3.90
N LYS A 5 4.56 16.53 -2.71
CA LYS A 5 5.63 17.51 -2.47
C LYS A 5 6.57 16.92 -1.42
N GLU A 6 7.80 16.67 -1.79
CA GLU A 6 8.79 16.02 -0.95
C GLU A 6 9.01 16.75 0.37
N GLU A 7 9.14 18.07 0.34
CA GLU A 7 9.31 18.88 1.53
C GLU A 7 8.16 18.69 2.54
N GLN A 8 6.93 18.66 2.06
CA GLN A 8 5.76 18.42 2.91
C GLN A 8 5.76 17.00 3.49
N ALA A 9 6.20 16.01 2.70
CA ALA A 9 6.31 14.64 3.20
C ALA A 9 7.38 14.53 4.29
N ARG A 10 8.54 15.18 4.14
CA ARG A 10 9.58 15.20 5.18
C ARG A 10 9.12 15.92 6.46
N LEU A 11 8.40 17.02 6.34
CA LEU A 11 7.78 17.70 7.48
C LEU A 11 6.77 16.78 8.20
N TYR A 12 5.95 16.06 7.45
CA TYR A 12 5.02 15.08 8.01
C TYR A 12 5.73 13.98 8.80
N PHE A 13 6.83 13.42 8.31
CA PHE A 13 7.62 12.45 9.06
C PHE A 13 8.25 13.07 10.34
N ALA A 14 8.65 14.34 10.29
CA ALA A 14 9.13 15.04 11.50
C ALA A 14 8.02 15.20 12.54
N ASP A 15 6.79 15.52 12.12
CA ASP A 15 5.64 15.62 13.03
C ASP A 15 5.25 14.24 13.59
N LEU A 16 5.29 13.19 12.78
CA LEU A 16 5.07 11.82 13.26
C LEU A 16 6.09 11.42 14.34
N ARG A 17 7.37 11.80 14.21
CA ARG A 17 8.37 11.53 15.26
C ARG A 17 8.01 12.22 16.58
N ARG A 18 7.53 13.46 16.53
CA ARG A 18 7.06 14.19 17.74
C ARG A 18 5.85 13.51 18.37
N GLU A 19 4.92 13.04 17.55
CA GLU A 19 3.74 12.30 18.03
C GLU A 19 4.13 10.98 18.68
N ILE A 20 5.07 10.24 18.10
CA ILE A 20 5.64 9.01 18.67
C ILE A 20 6.30 9.29 20.03
N ASP A 21 7.10 10.35 20.14
CA ASP A 21 7.72 10.75 21.42
C ASP A 21 6.69 11.08 22.49
N MET A 22 5.61 11.75 22.10
CA MET A 22 4.50 12.06 23.02
C MET A 22 3.85 10.78 23.55
N TYR A 23 3.50 9.81 22.67
CA TYR A 23 2.90 8.56 23.11
C TYR A 23 3.86 7.72 23.96
N ALA A 24 5.14 7.65 23.60
CA ALA A 24 6.15 6.96 24.39
C ALA A 24 6.31 7.61 25.77
N GLY A 25 6.32 8.95 25.85
CA GLY A 25 6.39 9.71 27.10
C GLY A 25 5.16 9.51 27.99
N LEU A 26 3.99 9.26 27.41
CA LEU A 26 2.76 8.92 28.13
C LEU A 26 2.72 7.44 28.58
N GLY A 27 3.74 6.65 28.25
CA GLY A 27 3.84 5.25 28.66
C GLY A 27 3.08 4.26 27.75
N PHE A 28 2.58 4.69 26.59
CA PHE A 28 1.98 3.78 25.61
C PHE A 28 3.03 2.80 25.06
N LYS A 29 2.59 1.59 24.78
CA LYS A 29 3.40 0.53 24.17
C LYS A 29 2.70 0.03 22.93
N PHE A 30 3.38 0.13 21.79
CA PHE A 30 2.90 -0.37 20.51
C PHE A 30 3.87 -1.43 20.00
N ASN A 31 3.31 -2.53 19.46
CA ASN A 31 4.10 -3.64 18.92
C ASN A 31 3.89 -3.80 17.43
N ASP A 32 2.73 -3.36 16.91
CA ASP A 32 2.33 -3.54 15.52
C ASP A 32 2.03 -2.19 14.89
N PHE A 33 2.55 -1.97 13.69
CA PHE A 33 2.43 -0.71 12.98
C PHE A 33 1.86 -0.93 11.58
N TYR A 34 0.98 -0.04 11.18
CA TYR A 34 0.41 -0.01 9.84
C TYR A 34 0.74 1.32 9.17
N PHE A 35 1.49 1.27 8.07
CA PHE A 35 1.80 2.41 7.24
C PHE A 35 0.81 2.48 6.09
N GLY A 36 -0.18 3.33 6.20
CA GLY A 36 -1.23 3.53 5.21
C GLY A 36 -1.27 4.95 4.65
N GLY A 37 -2.32 5.24 3.92
CA GLY A 37 -2.63 6.56 3.38
C GLY A 37 -2.30 6.72 1.91
N GLY A 38 -1.29 7.48 1.54
CA GLY A 38 -0.90 7.68 0.14
C GLY A 38 -0.07 6.50 -0.40
N THR A 39 1.21 6.71 -0.58
CA THR A 39 2.15 5.64 -0.98
C THR A 39 3.41 5.78 -0.12
N PRO A 40 3.49 5.11 1.03
CA PRO A 40 4.63 5.24 1.95
C PRO A 40 6.00 4.98 1.29
N THR A 41 6.03 4.10 0.29
CA THR A 41 7.25 3.74 -0.47
C THR A 41 7.77 4.84 -1.41
N VAL A 42 7.06 5.94 -1.56
CA VAL A 42 7.51 7.05 -2.43
C VAL A 42 8.74 7.79 -1.88
N LEU A 43 8.99 7.67 -0.58
CA LEU A 43 10.11 8.32 0.12
C LEU A 43 10.82 7.29 1.01
N MET A 44 11.53 6.37 0.38
CA MET A 44 12.12 5.19 1.02
C MET A 44 13.18 5.52 2.07
N ASP A 45 13.97 6.57 1.89
CA ASP A 45 14.95 7.05 2.86
C ASP A 45 14.28 7.47 4.18
N GLU A 46 13.28 8.33 4.12
CA GLU A 46 12.52 8.75 5.31
C GLU A 46 11.73 7.60 5.95
N LEU A 47 11.18 6.69 5.15
CA LEU A 47 10.49 5.51 5.65
C LEU A 47 11.46 4.63 6.45
N ALA A 48 12.67 4.39 5.93
CA ALA A 48 13.70 3.59 6.60
C ALA A 48 14.11 4.24 7.93
N ASP A 49 14.41 5.52 7.91
CA ASP A 49 14.80 6.29 9.10
C ASP A 49 13.67 6.32 10.14
N PHE A 50 12.43 6.44 9.69
CA PHE A 50 11.28 6.43 10.59
C PHE A 50 11.04 5.06 11.23
N ILE A 51 11.19 3.96 10.49
CA ILE A 51 11.09 2.60 11.04
C ILE A 51 12.21 2.35 12.06
N ALA A 52 13.44 2.80 11.79
CA ALA A 52 14.53 2.72 12.75
C ALA A 52 14.21 3.53 14.02
N TYR A 53 13.64 4.72 13.85
CA TYR A 53 13.17 5.55 14.95
C TYR A 53 12.09 4.86 15.80
N LEU A 54 11.06 4.25 15.17
CA LEU A 54 10.03 3.48 15.87
C LEU A 54 10.63 2.37 16.73
N ARG A 55 11.59 1.62 16.18
CA ARG A 55 12.29 0.54 16.90
C ARG A 55 13.13 1.04 18.06
N SER A 56 13.56 2.29 18.06
CA SER A 56 14.24 2.90 19.21
C SER A 56 13.29 3.26 20.35
N ARG A 57 11.96 3.35 20.10
CA ARG A 57 10.93 3.73 21.07
C ARG A 57 10.05 2.57 21.52
N PHE A 58 9.83 1.58 20.66
CA PHE A 58 8.89 0.49 20.87
C PHE A 58 9.48 -0.87 20.48
N ALA A 59 8.96 -1.92 21.12
CA ALA A 59 9.26 -3.31 20.73
C ALA A 59 8.42 -3.68 19.50
N VAL A 60 8.90 -3.32 18.31
CA VAL A 60 8.18 -3.52 17.05
C VAL A 60 8.24 -4.98 16.61
N ASN A 61 7.09 -5.65 16.56
CA ASN A 61 6.95 -7.05 16.13
C ASN A 61 6.53 -7.15 14.67
N HIS A 62 5.49 -6.43 14.27
CA HIS A 62 4.94 -6.51 12.91
C HIS A 62 4.80 -5.12 12.29
N ILE A 63 5.14 -5.05 11.01
CA ILE A 63 4.94 -3.86 10.20
C ILE A 63 4.16 -4.24 8.94
N SER A 64 2.98 -3.64 8.79
CA SER A 64 2.19 -3.68 7.56
C SER A 64 2.34 -2.38 6.80
N LEU A 65 2.39 -2.45 5.46
CA LEU A 65 2.64 -1.28 4.63
C LEU A 65 1.80 -1.31 3.36
N GLU A 66 1.23 -0.16 3.00
CA GLU A 66 0.55 0.04 1.72
C GLU A 66 1.53 0.50 0.64
N THR A 67 1.32 0.00 -0.58
CA THR A 67 2.07 0.41 -1.76
C THR A 67 1.22 0.31 -3.02
N THR A 68 1.82 0.56 -4.17
CA THR A 68 1.18 0.39 -5.48
C THR A 68 2.03 -0.52 -6.35
N PRO A 69 1.47 -1.16 -7.41
CA PRO A 69 2.25 -1.98 -8.31
C PRO A 69 3.46 -1.25 -8.92
N ARG A 70 3.34 0.05 -9.12
CA ARG A 70 4.42 0.87 -9.67
C ARG A 70 5.70 0.81 -8.83
N GLU A 71 5.55 0.79 -7.52
CA GLU A 71 6.68 0.83 -6.57
C GLU A 71 7.31 -0.56 -6.35
N LEU A 72 6.69 -1.63 -6.85
CA LEU A 72 7.22 -2.99 -6.73
C LEU A 72 8.34 -3.24 -7.74
N THR A 73 9.55 -2.87 -7.37
CA THR A 73 10.78 -3.26 -8.07
C THR A 73 11.57 -4.27 -7.23
N PRO A 74 12.46 -5.06 -7.82
CA PRO A 74 13.32 -5.95 -7.04
C PRO A 74 14.08 -5.23 -5.92
N GLU A 75 14.55 -4.01 -6.19
CA GLU A 75 15.28 -3.17 -5.25
C GLU A 75 14.40 -2.72 -4.09
N THR A 76 13.20 -2.20 -4.39
CA THR A 76 12.23 -1.78 -3.36
C THR A 76 11.79 -2.97 -2.50
N ILE A 77 11.53 -4.12 -3.11
CA ILE A 77 11.16 -5.34 -2.39
C ILE A 77 12.28 -5.75 -1.43
N ALA A 78 13.53 -5.77 -1.89
CA ALA A 78 14.68 -6.11 -1.06
C ALA A 78 14.84 -5.12 0.11
N GLN A 79 14.67 -3.82 -0.13
CA GLN A 79 14.72 -2.80 0.93
C GLN A 79 13.61 -3.00 1.96
N LEU A 80 12.37 -3.27 1.52
CA LEU A 80 11.24 -3.52 2.42
C LEU A 80 11.47 -4.77 3.28
N GLN A 81 12.05 -5.83 2.71
CA GLN A 81 12.44 -7.02 3.48
C GLN A 81 13.51 -6.69 4.54
N GLN A 82 14.55 -5.91 4.17
CA GLN A 82 15.59 -5.47 5.11
C GLN A 82 15.02 -4.60 6.23
N LEU A 83 14.00 -3.80 5.94
CA LEU A 83 13.27 -3.00 6.94
C LEU A 83 12.36 -3.87 7.83
N GLY A 84 12.22 -5.17 7.56
CA GLY A 84 11.39 -6.08 8.32
C GLY A 84 9.89 -5.83 8.14
N ILE A 85 9.48 -5.46 6.94
CA ILE A 85 8.05 -5.41 6.59
C ILE A 85 7.53 -6.85 6.54
N ASN A 86 6.47 -7.12 7.27
CA ASN A 86 5.85 -8.44 7.35
C ASN A 86 4.70 -8.58 6.33
N ARG A 87 3.87 -7.55 6.21
CA ARG A 87 2.69 -7.57 5.35
C ARG A 87 2.71 -6.40 4.37
N LEU A 88 2.50 -6.71 3.10
CA LEU A 88 2.42 -5.73 2.03
C LEU A 88 1.00 -5.67 1.45
N SER A 89 0.37 -4.49 1.43
CA SER A 89 -0.93 -4.27 0.79
C SER A 89 -0.72 -3.49 -0.50
N VAL A 90 -1.12 -4.07 -1.63
CA VAL A 90 -0.85 -3.52 -2.96
C VAL A 90 -2.14 -3.01 -3.59
N GLY A 91 -2.25 -1.69 -3.74
CA GLY A 91 -3.42 -1.01 -4.30
C GLY A 91 -3.54 -1.17 -5.81
N VAL A 92 -4.01 -2.31 -6.30
CA VAL A 92 -4.23 -2.61 -7.73
C VAL A 92 -5.53 -1.98 -8.22
N GLN A 93 -6.60 -2.17 -7.50
CA GLN A 93 -7.98 -1.71 -7.72
C GLN A 93 -8.74 -2.52 -8.77
N SER A 94 -8.14 -2.84 -9.92
CA SER A 94 -8.67 -3.71 -10.97
C SER A 94 -7.53 -4.15 -11.89
N PHE A 95 -7.70 -5.26 -12.56
CA PHE A 95 -6.82 -5.68 -13.66
C PHE A 95 -7.38 -5.28 -15.03
N ASP A 96 -8.60 -4.74 -15.09
CA ASP A 96 -9.21 -4.24 -16.32
C ASP A 96 -8.69 -2.84 -16.67
N ASN A 97 -8.10 -2.68 -17.83
CA ASN A 97 -7.50 -1.42 -18.28
C ASN A 97 -8.53 -0.29 -18.47
N GLY A 98 -9.76 -0.65 -18.86
CA GLY A 98 -10.86 0.30 -19.03
C GLY A 98 -11.28 0.89 -17.69
N LEU A 99 -11.43 0.06 -16.67
CA LEU A 99 -11.73 0.48 -15.31
C LEU A 99 -10.58 1.30 -14.71
N LEU A 100 -9.33 0.85 -14.86
CA LEU A 100 -8.16 1.60 -14.39
C LEU A 100 -8.12 3.00 -15.01
N LYS A 101 -8.38 3.12 -16.32
CA LYS A 101 -8.46 4.42 -17.00
C LYS A 101 -9.61 5.27 -16.46
N ALA A 102 -10.79 4.70 -16.26
CA ALA A 102 -11.96 5.40 -15.71
C ALA A 102 -11.70 5.88 -14.27
N MET A 103 -10.90 5.15 -13.48
CA MET A 103 -10.43 5.53 -12.14
C MET A 103 -9.30 6.59 -12.16
N GLY A 104 -8.85 7.02 -13.35
CA GLY A 104 -7.70 7.94 -13.51
C GLY A 104 -6.34 7.28 -13.24
N ARG A 105 -6.25 5.95 -13.32
CA ARG A 105 -5.02 5.17 -13.17
C ARG A 105 -4.46 4.81 -14.54
N THR A 106 -3.92 5.79 -15.25
CA THR A 106 -3.48 5.64 -16.64
C THR A 106 -2.02 5.22 -16.79
N LEU A 107 -1.24 5.31 -15.72
CA LEU A 107 0.21 5.06 -15.75
C LEU A 107 0.58 3.58 -15.65
N PHE A 108 -0.38 2.69 -15.35
CA PHE A 108 -0.12 1.27 -15.14
C PHE A 108 -1.25 0.43 -15.71
N LYS A 109 -0.91 -0.64 -16.40
CA LYS A 109 -1.88 -1.59 -16.95
C LYS A 109 -2.09 -2.77 -15.99
N GLY A 110 -3.21 -3.48 -16.15
CA GLY A 110 -3.49 -4.69 -15.37
C GLY A 110 -2.40 -5.75 -15.52
N ALA A 111 -1.92 -5.97 -16.73
CA ALA A 111 -0.83 -6.91 -17.00
C ALA A 111 0.47 -6.53 -16.25
N ASP A 112 0.81 -5.24 -16.22
CA ASP A 112 1.99 -4.76 -15.49
C ASP A 112 1.83 -5.02 -13.98
N SER A 113 0.60 -4.84 -13.45
CA SER A 113 0.30 -5.13 -12.05
C SER A 113 0.49 -6.61 -11.71
N ILE A 114 0.08 -7.52 -12.61
CA ILE A 114 0.27 -8.96 -12.47
C ILE A 114 1.76 -9.29 -12.37
N GLU A 115 2.58 -8.80 -13.30
CA GLU A 115 4.03 -9.04 -13.30
C GLU A 115 4.70 -8.51 -12.04
N LYS A 116 4.28 -7.33 -11.56
CA LYS A 116 4.80 -6.74 -10.33
C LYS A 116 4.42 -7.51 -9.08
N LEU A 117 3.18 -7.99 -9.00
CA LEU A 117 2.73 -8.84 -7.88
C LEU A 117 3.52 -10.15 -7.80
N LYS A 118 3.85 -10.76 -8.94
CA LYS A 118 4.69 -11.97 -8.98
C LYS A 118 6.08 -11.74 -8.36
N LEU A 119 6.65 -10.54 -8.48
CA LEU A 119 7.94 -10.22 -7.85
C LEU A 119 7.85 -10.22 -6.32
N ALA A 120 6.69 -9.87 -5.75
CA ALA A 120 6.48 -9.80 -4.31
C ALA A 120 6.04 -11.13 -3.68
N GLN A 121 5.61 -12.11 -4.49
CA GLN A 121 5.15 -13.41 -3.98
C GLN A 121 6.23 -14.14 -3.17
N GLY A 122 5.85 -14.63 -1.99
CA GLY A 122 6.76 -15.36 -1.09
C GLY A 122 7.89 -14.51 -0.51
N LYS A 123 7.85 -13.18 -0.66
CA LYS A 123 8.84 -12.25 -0.12
C LYS A 123 8.44 -11.63 1.21
N PHE A 124 7.16 -11.72 1.56
CA PHE A 124 6.56 -11.21 2.78
C PHE A 124 5.69 -12.31 3.40
N ASP A 125 5.37 -12.19 4.70
CA ASP A 125 4.48 -13.15 5.37
C ASP A 125 3.07 -13.10 4.75
N THR A 126 2.67 -11.94 4.24
CA THR A 126 1.40 -11.74 3.54
C THR A 126 1.53 -10.68 2.45
N VAL A 127 1.12 -11.02 1.24
CA VAL A 127 0.88 -10.06 0.15
C VAL A 127 -0.62 -9.95 -0.08
N ASN A 128 -1.18 -8.79 0.23
CA ASN A 128 -2.58 -8.47 0.02
C ASN A 128 -2.77 -7.65 -1.26
N VAL A 129 -3.79 -7.98 -2.04
CA VAL A 129 -4.19 -7.23 -3.23
C VAL A 129 -5.48 -6.47 -2.94
N ASP A 130 -5.43 -5.15 -3.07
CA ASP A 130 -6.61 -4.31 -2.91
C ASP A 130 -7.33 -4.16 -4.25
N LEU A 131 -8.60 -4.58 -4.28
CA LEU A 131 -9.47 -4.54 -5.44
C LEU A 131 -10.72 -3.70 -5.12
N MET A 132 -11.17 -2.92 -6.09
CA MET A 132 -12.35 -2.08 -5.95
C MET A 132 -13.54 -2.70 -6.69
N PHE A 133 -14.71 -2.62 -6.10
CA PHE A 133 -15.96 -2.99 -6.75
C PHE A 133 -16.99 -1.86 -6.67
N ASN A 134 -18.10 -2.04 -7.41
CA ASN A 134 -19.18 -1.05 -7.48
C ASN A 134 -18.73 0.30 -8.10
N PHE A 135 -17.78 0.26 -9.05
CA PHE A 135 -17.49 1.43 -9.86
C PHE A 135 -18.61 1.65 -10.87
N PRO A 136 -19.06 2.90 -11.15
CA PRO A 136 -20.29 3.18 -11.93
C PRO A 136 -20.36 2.51 -13.31
N THR A 137 -19.22 2.27 -13.95
CA THR A 137 -19.12 1.63 -15.27
C THR A 137 -18.70 0.17 -15.19
N GLN A 138 -18.56 -0.40 -14.00
CA GLN A 138 -18.08 -1.75 -13.80
C GLN A 138 -19.19 -2.77 -14.03
N MET A 139 -18.94 -3.73 -14.91
CA MET A 139 -19.81 -4.87 -15.14
C MET A 139 -19.42 -6.02 -14.21
N LEU A 140 -20.39 -6.90 -13.91
CA LEU A 140 -20.16 -8.07 -13.05
C LEU A 140 -19.07 -9.00 -13.61
N GLU A 141 -19.00 -9.12 -14.93
CA GLU A 141 -18.02 -9.94 -15.62
C GLU A 141 -16.58 -9.43 -15.41
N GLN A 142 -16.40 -8.10 -15.36
CA GLN A 142 -15.09 -7.49 -15.07
C GLN A 142 -14.67 -7.78 -13.63
N PHE A 143 -15.59 -7.67 -12.67
CA PHE A 143 -15.31 -8.03 -11.28
C PHE A 143 -14.97 -9.51 -11.12
N LYS A 144 -15.72 -10.42 -11.79
CA LYS A 144 -15.41 -11.85 -11.80
C LYS A 144 -14.03 -12.12 -12.42
N ALA A 145 -13.68 -11.41 -13.50
CA ALA A 145 -12.36 -11.53 -14.12
C ALA A 145 -11.24 -11.11 -13.15
N ASP A 146 -11.39 -10.00 -12.43
CA ASP A 146 -10.44 -9.55 -11.40
C ASP A 146 -10.27 -10.61 -10.30
N VAL A 147 -11.36 -11.21 -9.83
CA VAL A 147 -11.31 -12.29 -8.82
C VAL A 147 -10.60 -13.54 -9.35
N ASN A 148 -10.84 -13.91 -10.62
CA ASN A 148 -10.18 -15.06 -11.24
C ASN A 148 -8.67 -14.82 -11.39
N ILE A 149 -8.26 -13.63 -11.86
CA ILE A 149 -6.85 -13.26 -11.95
C ILE A 149 -6.19 -13.32 -10.57
N PHE A 150 -6.84 -12.79 -9.53
CA PHE A 150 -6.34 -12.88 -8.16
C PHE A 150 -6.12 -14.35 -7.74
N LYS A 151 -7.08 -15.23 -8.01
CA LYS A 151 -6.97 -16.67 -7.68
C LYS A 151 -5.83 -17.35 -8.43
N GLU A 152 -5.64 -17.01 -9.71
CA GLU A 152 -4.56 -17.56 -10.54
C GLU A 152 -3.18 -17.05 -10.09
N LEU A 153 -3.10 -15.81 -9.61
CA LEU A 153 -1.87 -15.25 -9.06
C LEU A 153 -1.40 -15.99 -7.81
N GLY A 154 -2.31 -16.54 -7.00
CA GLY A 154 -1.95 -17.23 -5.77
C GLY A 154 -1.33 -16.30 -4.73
N THR A 155 -1.71 -15.02 -4.69
CA THR A 155 -1.36 -14.11 -3.59
C THR A 155 -2.16 -14.46 -2.34
N ASP A 156 -1.63 -14.12 -1.17
CA ASP A 156 -2.13 -14.65 0.11
C ASP A 156 -3.50 -14.10 0.50
N GLN A 157 -3.79 -12.85 0.16
CA GLN A 157 -4.99 -12.15 0.60
C GLN A 157 -5.52 -11.17 -0.47
N ALA A 158 -6.82 -10.97 -0.51
CA ALA A 158 -7.45 -9.86 -1.23
C ALA A 158 -8.34 -9.05 -0.28
N THR A 159 -8.33 -7.75 -0.46
CA THR A 159 -9.28 -6.83 0.18
C THR A 159 -10.14 -6.17 -0.89
N PHE A 160 -11.46 -6.22 -0.70
CA PHE A 160 -12.42 -5.66 -1.65
C PHE A 160 -13.06 -4.41 -1.05
N TYR A 161 -12.92 -3.28 -1.75
CA TYR A 161 -13.51 -2.00 -1.35
C TYR A 161 -14.64 -1.60 -2.28
N PRO A 162 -15.86 -1.32 -1.76
CA PRO A 162 -16.88 -0.67 -2.57
C PRO A 162 -16.46 0.78 -2.87
N LEU A 163 -16.74 1.26 -4.09
CA LEU A 163 -16.65 2.69 -4.34
C LEU A 163 -17.70 3.40 -3.48
N MET A 164 -17.23 4.27 -2.59
CA MET A 164 -18.10 5.12 -1.79
C MET A 164 -18.35 6.42 -2.53
N PRO A 165 -19.61 6.76 -2.89
CA PRO A 165 -19.92 8.03 -3.51
C PRO A 165 -19.54 9.18 -2.59
N SER A 166 -18.80 10.17 -3.12
CA SER A 166 -18.52 11.40 -2.37
C SER A 166 -19.59 12.43 -2.70
N PRO A 167 -20.29 12.99 -1.70
CA PRO A 167 -21.34 14.00 -1.93
C PRO A 167 -20.82 15.29 -2.61
N HIS A 168 -19.50 15.47 -2.67
CA HIS A 168 -18.87 16.65 -3.27
C HIS A 168 -18.34 16.44 -4.69
N LYS A 169 -18.64 15.30 -5.33
CA LYS A 169 -18.16 14.96 -6.68
C LYS A 169 -19.24 14.33 -7.57
N LEU A 170 -20.49 14.64 -7.32
CA LEU A 170 -21.59 14.39 -8.26
C LEU A 170 -21.86 15.62 -9.09
#